data_5301e994466955d66503ff0f811c8e6d
#
_entry.id   5301e994466955d66503ff0f811c8e6d
#
_cell.length_a   1.000
_cell.length_b   1.000
_cell.length_c   1.000
_cell.angle_alpha   90.00
_cell.angle_beta   90.00
_cell.angle_gamma   90.00
#
_symmetry.space_group_name_H-M   'P 1'
#
loop_
_entity.id
_entity.type
_entity.pdbx_description
1 polymer ?
#
loop_
_entity_poly.entity_id
_entity_poly.type
_entity_poly.pdbx_seq_one_letter_code
_entity_poly.pdbx_strand_id
1 'polypeptide(L)'
;MKKNLKKKHNIKDIRQNPDQFKKYLNNRFVDIDLKKILSLDEKNRKLIQEKEALEKEKKDISKTKDSTLFEKSKKISEQISKFIKEQSSIKIQLDDILSSLPNIALSDVPVGKDESSNKEISKNGKIPKFDFKAKSHYELGENLNMLDFDLATKTTGSRFVFVKDKLAQIERAITNFMLDAHINVNGYKEVSPPLMASVSTMFGTGQLPKFENDQFEIKLDEDSERKFLIPTAEVILTNMAKEQILNQKDLPMRLVASTPCFRKEAGSYGKDTKGMIRQHQFYKVELVSIVDPITCLDELDRMTNCATKILDDLKLPYRKIVLSTGDMGFSAEKTFDIEVWLPSESRYREISSCSSCGTFQAKRMKARFKNSKNETNFLGTLNGSGLAIGRTLIAILENYQNEDGSITIPEVLRPYMNNLDKITSN
;
A
#
# COMPACT_ATOMS: atom_id res chain seq x y z
N MET A 1 -6.73 7.18 26.59
CA MET A 1 -6.64 6.72 25.20
C MET A 1 -5.22 6.35 24.70
N LYS A 2 -4.12 6.76 25.35
CA LYS A 2 -2.73 6.57 24.86
C LYS A 2 -2.10 5.16 25.06
N LYS A 3 -2.76 4.22 25.74
CA LYS A 3 -2.16 2.90 26.09
C LYS A 3 -2.42 1.76 25.09
N ASN A 4 -3.36 1.87 24.14
CA ASN A 4 -3.80 0.74 23.30
C ASN A 4 -3.21 0.69 21.87
N LEU A 5 -2.37 1.64 21.48
CA LEU A 5 -1.80 1.70 20.11
C LEU A 5 -0.63 0.72 19.86
N LYS A 6 -0.10 0.08 20.91
CA LYS A 6 1.20 -0.63 20.84
C LYS A 6 1.15 -2.07 20.29
N LYS A 7 -0.03 -2.72 20.10
CA LYS A 7 -0.05 -4.17 19.83
C LYS A 7 -1.29 -4.62 19.03
N LYS A 8 -1.46 -4.15 17.78
CA LYS A 8 -2.47 -4.73 16.87
C LYS A 8 -1.97 -6.08 16.34
N HIS A 9 -2.82 -7.12 16.33
CA HIS A 9 -2.55 -8.52 15.92
C HIS A 9 -1.47 -9.27 16.72
N ASN A 10 -1.24 -8.88 17.96
CA ASN A 10 -0.47 -9.69 18.87
C ASN A 10 -1.41 -10.73 19.51
N ILE A 11 -1.05 -12.02 19.45
CA ILE A 11 -1.86 -13.09 20.04
C ILE A 11 -2.17 -12.86 21.53
N LYS A 12 -1.29 -12.18 22.28
CA LYS A 12 -1.56 -11.81 23.67
C LYS A 12 -2.73 -10.84 23.81
N ASP A 13 -2.83 -9.87 22.92
CA ASP A 13 -3.92 -8.87 22.93
C ASP A 13 -5.25 -9.51 22.48
N ILE A 14 -5.19 -10.40 21.47
CA ILE A 14 -6.34 -11.18 21.02
C ILE A 14 -6.90 -12.02 22.17
N ARG A 15 -6.04 -12.70 22.91
CA ARG A 15 -6.42 -13.52 24.06
C ARG A 15 -7.02 -12.70 25.21
N GLN A 16 -6.52 -11.47 25.44
CA GLN A 16 -7.04 -10.60 26.48
C GLN A 16 -8.41 -10.01 26.17
N ASN A 17 -8.69 -9.74 24.89
CA ASN A 17 -9.92 -9.11 24.43
C ASN A 17 -10.45 -9.76 23.13
N PRO A 18 -10.83 -11.04 23.16
CA PRO A 18 -11.17 -11.79 21.97
C PRO A 18 -12.42 -11.24 21.24
N ASP A 19 -13.47 -10.90 21.99
CA ASP A 19 -14.72 -10.39 21.41
C ASP A 19 -14.52 -9.01 20.75
N GLN A 20 -13.73 -8.15 21.37
CA GLN A 20 -13.39 -6.85 20.79
C GLN A 20 -12.59 -7.00 19.49
N PHE A 21 -11.64 -7.95 19.45
CA PHE A 21 -10.89 -8.25 18.24
C PHE A 21 -11.80 -8.78 17.13
N LYS A 22 -12.69 -9.72 17.45
CA LYS A 22 -13.69 -10.23 16.51
C LYS A 22 -14.58 -9.11 15.96
N LYS A 23 -15.05 -8.20 16.82
CA LYS A 23 -15.85 -7.04 16.41
C LYS A 23 -15.10 -6.15 15.43
N TYR A 24 -13.81 -5.87 15.65
CA TYR A 24 -13.00 -5.06 14.73
C TYR A 24 -12.87 -5.72 13.35
N LEU A 25 -12.67 -7.04 13.28
CA LEU A 25 -12.58 -7.74 12.00
C LEU A 25 -13.94 -7.88 11.32
N ASN A 26 -15.01 -8.07 12.07
CA ASN A 26 -16.38 -8.05 11.52
C ASN A 26 -16.69 -6.68 10.89
N ASN A 27 -16.24 -5.58 11.49
CA ASN A 27 -16.35 -4.24 10.89
C ASN A 27 -15.56 -4.11 9.57
N ARG A 28 -14.53 -4.95 9.36
CA ARG A 28 -13.77 -5.08 8.09
C ARG A 28 -14.36 -6.15 7.17
N PHE A 29 -15.54 -6.69 7.49
CA PHE A 29 -16.21 -7.77 6.75
C PHE A 29 -15.33 -9.01 6.58
N VAL A 30 -14.50 -9.30 7.56
CA VAL A 30 -13.63 -10.47 7.62
C VAL A 30 -14.16 -11.40 8.72
N ASP A 31 -14.59 -12.59 8.31
CA ASP A 31 -14.95 -13.65 9.23
C ASP A 31 -13.71 -14.43 9.68
N ILE A 32 -13.64 -14.74 10.98
CA ILE A 32 -12.52 -15.46 11.57
C ILE A 32 -12.99 -16.56 12.50
N ASP A 33 -12.31 -17.69 12.47
CA ASP A 33 -12.43 -18.72 13.48
C ASP A 33 -11.57 -18.37 14.73
N LEU A 34 -12.13 -17.51 15.57
CA LEU A 34 -11.47 -17.08 16.80
C LEU A 34 -11.21 -18.26 17.76
N LYS A 35 -12.09 -19.28 17.78
CA LYS A 35 -11.90 -20.48 18.61
C LYS A 35 -10.66 -21.25 18.21
N LYS A 36 -10.43 -21.40 16.89
CA LYS A 36 -9.22 -22.05 16.35
C LYS A 36 -7.96 -21.29 16.74
N ILE A 37 -7.94 -19.94 16.62
CA ILE A 37 -6.80 -19.11 16.99
C ILE A 37 -6.46 -19.29 18.48
N LEU A 38 -7.46 -19.20 19.36
CA LEU A 38 -7.28 -19.34 20.81
C LEU A 38 -6.86 -20.75 21.21
N SER A 39 -7.41 -21.79 20.56
CA SER A 39 -7.00 -23.18 20.79
C SER A 39 -5.56 -23.44 20.41
N LEU A 40 -5.10 -22.91 19.26
CA LEU A 40 -3.69 -23.01 18.84
C LEU A 40 -2.75 -22.27 19.81
N ASP A 41 -3.13 -21.09 20.27
CA ASP A 41 -2.37 -20.35 21.28
C ASP A 41 -2.27 -21.12 22.62
N GLU A 42 -3.38 -21.72 23.06
CA GLU A 42 -3.39 -22.51 24.28
C GLU A 42 -2.47 -23.75 24.17
N LYS A 43 -2.57 -24.48 23.06
CA LYS A 43 -1.68 -25.63 22.79
C LYS A 43 -0.22 -25.20 22.76
N ASN A 44 0.10 -24.11 22.09
CA ASN A 44 1.47 -23.58 22.04
C ASN A 44 2.01 -23.26 23.44
N ARG A 45 1.20 -22.63 24.29
CA ARG A 45 1.59 -22.30 25.68
C ARG A 45 1.79 -23.54 26.54
N LYS A 46 0.93 -24.55 26.42
CA LYS A 46 1.07 -25.84 27.11
C LYS A 46 2.39 -26.52 26.73
N LEU A 47 2.67 -26.62 25.41
CA LEU A 47 3.92 -27.21 24.92
C LEU A 47 5.16 -26.45 25.41
N ILE A 48 5.10 -25.11 25.52
CA ILE A 48 6.21 -24.32 26.10
C ILE A 48 6.44 -24.73 27.56
N GLN A 49 5.38 -24.77 28.37
CA GLN A 49 5.48 -25.12 29.79
C GLN A 49 6.00 -26.55 30.02
N GLU A 50 5.45 -27.52 29.27
CA GLU A 50 5.88 -28.91 29.35
C GLU A 50 7.34 -29.08 28.90
N LYS A 51 7.75 -28.41 27.83
CA LYS A 51 9.13 -28.41 27.36
C LYS A 51 10.08 -27.82 28.41
N GLU A 52 9.76 -26.65 28.98
CA GLU A 52 10.56 -26.01 30.02
C GLU A 52 10.72 -26.90 31.27
N ALA A 53 9.65 -27.61 31.66
CA ALA A 53 9.69 -28.57 32.76
C ALA A 53 10.65 -29.73 32.47
N LEU A 54 10.59 -30.31 31.26
CA LEU A 54 11.52 -31.40 30.84
C LEU A 54 12.96 -30.91 30.69
N GLU A 55 13.19 -29.70 30.20
CA GLU A 55 14.52 -29.10 30.12
C GLU A 55 15.14 -28.91 31.51
N LYS A 56 14.34 -28.49 32.50
CA LYS A 56 14.75 -28.38 33.88
C LYS A 56 15.07 -29.74 34.47
N GLU A 57 14.20 -30.76 34.30
CA GLU A 57 14.41 -32.11 34.78
C GLU A 57 15.72 -32.71 34.16
N LYS A 58 15.91 -32.53 32.85
CA LYS A 58 17.15 -32.99 32.17
C LYS A 58 18.41 -32.34 32.74
N LYS A 59 18.32 -31.01 33.02
CA LYS A 59 19.44 -30.27 33.64
C LYS A 59 19.75 -30.76 35.05
N ASP A 60 18.73 -31.14 35.83
CA ASP A 60 18.92 -31.66 37.20
C ASP A 60 19.52 -33.09 37.15
N ILE A 61 19.07 -33.97 36.24
CA ILE A 61 19.68 -35.27 35.98
C ILE A 61 21.17 -35.11 35.63
N SER A 62 21.52 -34.18 34.75
CA SER A 62 22.90 -33.94 34.33
C SER A 62 23.83 -33.55 35.47
N LYS A 63 23.31 -32.89 36.54
CA LYS A 63 24.07 -32.47 37.71
C LYS A 63 24.42 -33.65 38.62
N THR A 64 23.58 -34.70 38.64
CA THR A 64 23.80 -35.87 39.53
C THR A 64 24.98 -36.73 39.08
N LYS A 65 25.40 -36.65 37.81
CA LYS A 65 26.42 -37.51 37.19
C LYS A 65 26.11 -39.00 37.33
N ASP A 66 24.88 -39.38 37.54
CA ASP A 66 24.45 -40.77 37.72
C ASP A 66 24.22 -41.44 36.38
N SER A 67 25.05 -42.41 36.06
CA SER A 67 24.99 -43.17 34.80
C SER A 67 23.69 -43.98 34.64
N THR A 68 23.02 -44.33 35.75
CA THR A 68 21.73 -45.08 35.72
C THR A 68 20.59 -44.25 35.15
N LEU A 69 20.73 -42.94 35.16
CA LEU A 69 19.74 -42.00 34.61
C LEU A 69 19.91 -41.65 33.12
N PHE A 70 20.92 -42.26 32.48
CA PHE A 70 21.20 -41.97 31.06
C PHE A 70 20.03 -42.28 30.15
N GLU A 71 19.39 -43.44 30.28
CA GLU A 71 18.19 -43.80 29.49
C GLU A 71 17.02 -42.85 29.73
N LYS A 72 16.83 -42.39 30.96
CA LYS A 72 15.81 -41.38 31.28
C LYS A 72 16.12 -40.07 30.60
N SER A 73 17.37 -39.61 30.67
CA SER A 73 17.79 -38.36 30.00
C SER A 73 17.63 -38.43 28.47
N LYS A 74 17.87 -39.61 27.85
CA LYS A 74 17.64 -39.84 26.43
C LYS A 74 16.14 -39.71 26.07
N LYS A 75 15.25 -40.39 26.80
CA LYS A 75 13.79 -40.29 26.60
C LYS A 75 13.29 -38.85 26.74
N ILE A 76 13.78 -38.11 27.73
CA ILE A 76 13.44 -36.68 27.90
C ILE A 76 13.88 -35.86 26.67
N SER A 77 15.07 -36.14 26.11
CA SER A 77 15.55 -35.45 24.92
C SER A 77 14.71 -35.74 23.69
N GLU A 78 14.22 -36.96 23.53
CA GLU A 78 13.30 -37.36 22.46
C GLU A 78 11.95 -36.63 22.59
N GLN A 79 11.41 -36.54 23.82
CA GLN A 79 10.16 -35.79 24.10
C GLN A 79 10.32 -34.29 23.82
N ILE A 80 11.42 -33.67 24.25
CA ILE A 80 11.74 -32.27 23.94
C ILE A 80 11.78 -32.05 22.43
N SER A 81 12.47 -32.94 21.69
CA SER A 81 12.51 -32.85 20.22
C SER A 81 11.12 -32.94 19.57
N LYS A 82 10.24 -33.80 20.09
CA LYS A 82 8.85 -33.93 19.64
C LYS A 82 8.07 -32.62 19.90
N PHE A 83 8.20 -32.08 21.10
CA PHE A 83 7.51 -30.81 21.46
C PHE A 83 8.01 -29.62 20.63
N ILE A 84 9.31 -29.54 20.31
CA ILE A 84 9.86 -28.50 19.41
C ILE A 84 9.23 -28.60 18.02
N LYS A 85 9.10 -29.80 17.47
CA LYS A 85 8.49 -30.00 16.14
C LYS A 85 7.01 -29.60 16.15
N GLU A 86 6.27 -30.03 17.17
CA GLU A 86 4.83 -29.71 17.31
C GLU A 86 4.62 -28.20 17.53
N GLN A 87 5.41 -27.57 18.38
CA GLN A 87 5.43 -26.14 18.61
C GLN A 87 5.71 -25.35 17.32
N SER A 88 6.69 -25.79 16.52
CA SER A 88 7.01 -25.18 15.23
C SER A 88 5.81 -25.24 14.27
N SER A 89 5.14 -26.40 14.18
CA SER A 89 3.95 -26.57 13.35
C SER A 89 2.80 -25.66 13.78
N ILE A 90 2.53 -25.59 15.08
CA ILE A 90 1.47 -24.70 15.63
C ILE A 90 1.81 -23.24 15.36
N LYS A 91 3.08 -22.85 15.54
CA LYS A 91 3.53 -21.47 15.27
C LYS A 91 3.32 -21.09 13.80
N ILE A 92 3.67 -21.97 12.86
CA ILE A 92 3.42 -21.75 11.42
C ILE A 92 1.92 -21.54 11.18
N GLN A 93 1.03 -22.39 11.71
CA GLN A 93 -0.41 -22.26 11.54
C GLN A 93 -0.94 -20.93 12.10
N LEU A 94 -0.47 -20.50 13.29
CA LEU A 94 -0.83 -19.21 13.87
C LEU A 94 -0.33 -18.05 13.01
N ASP A 95 0.92 -18.09 12.58
CA ASP A 95 1.53 -17.04 11.76
C ASP A 95 0.79 -16.90 10.41
N ASP A 96 0.41 -18.02 9.78
CA ASP A 96 -0.36 -18.03 8.54
C ASP A 96 -1.74 -17.36 8.73
N ILE A 97 -2.47 -17.76 9.78
CA ILE A 97 -3.78 -17.15 10.08
C ILE A 97 -3.61 -15.65 10.37
N LEU A 98 -2.74 -15.27 11.31
CA LEU A 98 -2.57 -13.88 11.72
C LEU A 98 -2.04 -12.99 10.61
N SER A 99 -1.21 -13.53 9.71
CA SER A 99 -0.67 -12.79 8.57
C SER A 99 -1.70 -12.51 7.47
N SER A 100 -2.77 -13.31 7.40
CA SER A 100 -3.88 -13.13 6.47
C SER A 100 -4.94 -12.13 6.93
N LEU A 101 -4.84 -11.63 8.16
CA LEU A 101 -5.82 -10.68 8.73
C LEU A 101 -5.45 -9.23 8.40
N PRO A 102 -6.42 -8.40 7.97
CA PRO A 102 -6.18 -6.99 7.68
C PRO A 102 -5.93 -6.18 8.94
N ASN A 103 -5.39 -4.97 8.78
CA ASN A 103 -5.26 -4.01 9.86
C ASN A 103 -6.64 -3.61 10.43
N ILE A 104 -6.67 -3.17 11.67
CA ILE A 104 -7.89 -2.71 12.35
C ILE A 104 -8.15 -1.25 11.97
N ALA A 105 -9.37 -0.97 11.50
CA ALA A 105 -9.81 0.38 11.21
C ALA A 105 -9.91 1.24 12.48
N LEU A 106 -9.64 2.53 12.34
CA LEU A 106 -9.88 3.51 13.41
C LEU A 106 -11.39 3.68 13.66
N SER A 107 -11.74 4.13 14.86
CA SER A 107 -13.13 4.23 15.30
C SER A 107 -13.96 5.29 14.56
N ASP A 108 -13.31 6.25 13.91
CA ASP A 108 -13.93 7.33 13.14
C ASP A 108 -14.09 6.99 11.64
N VAL A 109 -13.63 5.81 11.23
CA VAL A 109 -13.82 5.31 9.85
C VAL A 109 -15.25 4.80 9.68
N PRO A 110 -15.98 5.20 8.61
CA PRO A 110 -17.33 4.72 8.38
C PRO A 110 -17.36 3.20 8.19
N VAL A 111 -18.24 2.52 8.92
CA VAL A 111 -18.44 1.07 8.78
C VAL A 111 -19.34 0.82 7.57
N GLY A 112 -18.83 0.09 6.58
CA GLY A 112 -19.53 -0.24 5.35
C GLY A 112 -18.79 -1.29 4.55
N LYS A 113 -19.54 -2.06 3.73
CA LYS A 113 -19.02 -3.23 3.02
C LYS A 113 -18.16 -2.86 1.81
N ASP A 114 -18.47 -1.75 1.16
CA ASP A 114 -17.92 -1.36 -0.14
C ASP A 114 -17.93 0.17 -0.31
N GLU A 115 -17.62 0.62 -1.53
CA GLU A 115 -17.54 2.01 -1.94
C GLU A 115 -18.82 2.83 -1.71
N SER A 116 -20.00 2.19 -1.67
CA SER A 116 -21.28 2.88 -1.43
C SER A 116 -21.39 3.52 -0.04
N SER A 117 -20.55 3.09 0.88
CA SER A 117 -20.48 3.57 2.27
C SER A 117 -19.38 4.60 2.50
N ASN A 118 -18.60 4.96 1.47
CA ASN A 118 -17.60 6.02 1.53
C ASN A 118 -18.27 7.36 1.80
N LYS A 119 -17.57 8.23 2.52
CA LYS A 119 -18.12 9.57 2.86
C LYS A 119 -17.31 10.67 2.20
N GLU A 120 -18.03 11.55 1.49
CA GLU A 120 -17.44 12.75 0.94
C GLU A 120 -17.09 13.74 2.06
N ILE A 121 -15.85 14.26 2.02
CA ILE A 121 -15.30 15.21 2.98
C ILE A 121 -15.34 16.63 2.40
N SER A 122 -14.90 16.77 1.14
CA SER A 122 -14.85 18.08 0.46
C SER A 122 -14.89 17.94 -1.05
N LYS A 123 -15.30 19.02 -1.71
CA LYS A 123 -15.17 19.22 -3.16
C LYS A 123 -14.45 20.53 -3.42
N ASN A 124 -13.53 20.52 -4.37
CA ASN A 124 -12.72 21.67 -4.76
C ASN A 124 -12.66 21.80 -6.28
N GLY A 125 -12.40 23.01 -6.75
CA GLY A 125 -12.30 23.33 -8.17
C GLY A 125 -13.65 23.52 -8.85
N LYS A 126 -13.60 24.13 -10.04
CA LYS A 126 -14.79 24.41 -10.86
C LYS A 126 -14.86 23.40 -11.99
N ILE A 127 -15.94 22.64 -12.07
CA ILE A 127 -16.21 21.72 -13.17
C ILE A 127 -16.33 22.55 -14.47
N PRO A 128 -15.57 22.24 -15.53
CA PRO A 128 -15.65 22.95 -16.80
C PRO A 128 -17.02 22.77 -17.43
N LYS A 129 -17.50 23.82 -18.08
CA LYS A 129 -18.70 23.76 -18.93
C LYS A 129 -18.25 23.89 -20.37
N PHE A 130 -18.64 22.93 -21.17
CA PHE A 130 -18.37 22.90 -22.60
C PHE A 130 -19.67 23.19 -23.38
N ASP A 131 -19.58 23.97 -24.45
CA ASP A 131 -20.67 24.18 -25.39
C ASP A 131 -20.72 23.06 -26.48
N PHE A 132 -19.86 22.06 -26.33
CA PHE A 132 -19.76 20.88 -27.15
C PHE A 132 -19.79 19.60 -26.30
N LYS A 133 -19.99 18.43 -26.91
CA LYS A 133 -19.94 17.15 -26.21
C LYS A 133 -18.48 16.78 -25.86
N ALA A 134 -18.17 16.69 -24.59
CA ALA A 134 -16.86 16.25 -24.13
C ALA A 134 -16.53 14.85 -24.65
N LYS A 135 -15.35 14.70 -25.24
CA LYS A 135 -14.79 13.43 -25.70
C LYS A 135 -14.00 12.77 -24.57
N SER A 136 -13.93 11.47 -24.60
CA SER A 136 -13.07 10.70 -23.69
C SER A 136 -11.59 10.87 -24.03
N HIS A 137 -10.71 10.63 -23.05
CA HIS A 137 -9.26 10.72 -23.26
C HIS A 137 -8.74 9.80 -24.37
N TYR A 138 -9.34 8.62 -24.58
CA TYR A 138 -8.92 7.72 -25.65
C TYR A 138 -9.36 8.25 -27.02
N GLU A 139 -10.58 8.80 -27.16
CA GLU A 139 -11.02 9.46 -28.40
C GLU A 139 -10.11 10.66 -28.75
N LEU A 140 -9.77 11.48 -27.75
CA LEU A 140 -8.86 12.63 -27.93
C LEU A 140 -7.47 12.17 -28.35
N GLY A 141 -6.91 11.18 -27.65
CA GLY A 141 -5.56 10.68 -27.92
C GLY A 141 -5.42 9.96 -29.26
N GLU A 142 -6.45 9.20 -29.67
CA GLU A 142 -6.51 8.57 -31.00
C GLU A 142 -6.66 9.63 -32.12
N ASN A 143 -7.54 10.62 -31.95
CA ASN A 143 -7.71 11.72 -32.92
C ASN A 143 -6.42 12.54 -33.10
N LEU A 144 -5.64 12.71 -32.03
CA LEU A 144 -4.32 13.34 -32.09
C LEU A 144 -3.23 12.40 -32.65
N ASN A 145 -3.55 11.12 -32.87
CA ASN A 145 -2.60 10.06 -33.23
C ASN A 145 -1.45 9.90 -32.22
N MET A 146 -1.71 10.19 -30.94
CA MET A 146 -0.72 10.18 -29.88
C MET A 146 -0.98 9.13 -28.77
N LEU A 147 -2.15 8.45 -28.77
CA LEU A 147 -2.42 7.21 -28.04
C LEU A 147 -2.68 6.08 -29.04
N ASP A 148 -2.08 4.91 -28.80
CA ASP A 148 -2.18 3.78 -29.70
C ASP A 148 -2.37 2.47 -28.92
N PHE A 149 -3.63 2.06 -28.81
CA PHE A 149 -4.03 0.84 -28.09
C PHE A 149 -3.90 -0.40 -28.99
N ASP A 150 -4.08 -0.26 -30.31
CA ASP A 150 -3.97 -1.37 -31.25
C ASP A 150 -2.53 -1.85 -31.37
N LEU A 151 -1.58 -0.93 -31.46
CA LEU A 151 -0.16 -1.25 -31.46
C LEU A 151 0.26 -1.92 -30.16
N ALA A 152 -0.24 -1.43 -29.01
CA ALA A 152 0.04 -2.04 -27.72
C ALA A 152 -0.53 -3.48 -27.64
N THR A 153 -1.72 -3.70 -28.18
CA THR A 153 -2.33 -5.04 -28.22
C THR A 153 -1.50 -6.00 -29.08
N LYS A 154 -0.98 -5.54 -30.21
CA LYS A 154 -0.13 -6.36 -31.09
C LYS A 154 1.22 -6.71 -30.47
N THR A 155 1.80 -5.80 -29.69
CA THR A 155 3.17 -5.98 -29.17
C THR A 155 3.18 -6.63 -27.79
N THR A 156 2.17 -6.35 -26.95
CA THR A 156 2.20 -6.72 -25.53
C THR A 156 0.91 -7.39 -25.05
N GLY A 157 -0.24 -6.96 -25.59
CA GLY A 157 -1.56 -7.44 -25.19
C GLY A 157 -2.50 -6.32 -24.77
N SER A 158 -3.65 -6.69 -24.22
CA SER A 158 -4.65 -5.75 -23.70
C SER A 158 -4.18 -5.02 -22.43
N ARG A 159 -4.80 -3.88 -22.11
CA ARG A 159 -4.50 -3.05 -20.94
C ARG A 159 -3.09 -2.44 -20.94
N PHE A 160 -2.53 -2.23 -22.13
CA PHE A 160 -1.33 -1.42 -22.39
C PHE A 160 -1.66 -0.34 -23.41
N VAL A 161 -0.83 0.70 -23.48
CA VAL A 161 -0.97 1.80 -24.43
C VAL A 161 0.41 2.30 -24.83
N PHE A 162 0.56 2.70 -26.09
CA PHE A 162 1.67 3.55 -26.52
C PHE A 162 1.24 5.00 -26.39
N VAL A 163 1.92 5.76 -25.54
CA VAL A 163 1.81 7.21 -25.46
C VAL A 163 2.92 7.81 -26.31
N LYS A 164 2.57 8.63 -27.30
CA LYS A 164 3.50 9.10 -28.33
C LYS A 164 3.62 10.63 -28.33
N ASP A 165 4.70 11.14 -28.90
CA ASP A 165 4.98 12.55 -29.22
C ASP A 165 4.65 13.53 -28.06
N LYS A 166 3.78 14.50 -28.28
CA LYS A 166 3.46 15.55 -27.28
C LYS A 166 2.77 15.00 -26.05
N LEU A 167 1.99 13.91 -26.17
CA LEU A 167 1.42 13.24 -25.00
C LEU A 167 2.49 12.52 -24.16
N ALA A 168 3.52 11.96 -24.77
CA ALA A 168 4.66 11.42 -24.01
C ALA A 168 5.49 12.53 -23.34
N GLN A 169 5.61 13.69 -23.99
CA GLN A 169 6.29 14.85 -23.40
C GLN A 169 5.51 15.42 -22.20
N ILE A 170 4.17 15.55 -22.30
CA ILE A 170 3.38 16.06 -21.17
C ILE A 170 3.31 15.03 -20.03
N GLU A 171 3.33 13.74 -20.29
CA GLU A 171 3.42 12.71 -19.25
C GLU A 171 4.71 12.87 -18.42
N ARG A 172 5.85 13.10 -19.09
CA ARG A 172 7.11 13.42 -18.42
C ARG A 172 7.06 14.77 -17.70
N ALA A 173 6.41 15.79 -18.28
CA ALA A 173 6.22 17.10 -17.67
C ALA A 173 5.40 16.99 -16.37
N ILE A 174 4.31 16.22 -16.36
CA ILE A 174 3.50 15.92 -15.18
C ILE A 174 4.36 15.27 -14.10
N THR A 175 5.18 14.29 -14.47
CA THR A 175 6.08 13.59 -13.55
C THR A 175 7.06 14.55 -12.89
N ASN A 176 7.76 15.36 -13.68
CA ASN A 176 8.75 16.30 -13.17
C ASN A 176 8.12 17.38 -12.29
N PHE A 177 6.97 17.92 -12.70
CA PHE A 177 6.21 18.89 -11.90
C PHE A 177 5.83 18.34 -10.53
N MET A 178 5.29 17.10 -10.47
CA MET A 178 4.92 16.44 -9.22
C MET A 178 6.14 16.21 -8.32
N LEU A 179 7.24 15.70 -8.87
CA LEU A 179 8.48 15.48 -8.11
C LEU A 179 9.01 16.81 -7.56
N ASP A 180 9.13 17.86 -8.38
CA ASP A 180 9.61 19.17 -7.96
C ASP A 180 8.73 19.75 -6.84
N ALA A 181 7.41 19.65 -6.94
CA ALA A 181 6.49 20.10 -5.91
C ALA A 181 6.70 19.33 -4.59
N HIS A 182 6.82 18.00 -4.65
CA HIS A 182 6.99 17.19 -3.44
C HIS A 182 8.37 17.36 -2.80
N ILE A 183 9.42 17.53 -3.59
CA ILE A 183 10.79 17.71 -3.11
C ILE A 183 10.97 19.13 -2.56
N ASN A 184 10.69 20.15 -3.39
CA ASN A 184 11.09 21.53 -3.09
C ASN A 184 10.10 22.25 -2.16
N VAL A 185 8.80 21.85 -2.17
CA VAL A 185 7.76 22.51 -1.38
C VAL A 185 7.32 21.64 -0.20
N ASN A 186 7.11 20.34 -0.45
CA ASN A 186 6.51 19.45 0.54
C ASN A 186 7.54 18.70 1.41
N GLY A 187 8.85 18.89 1.17
CA GLY A 187 9.91 18.36 2.01
C GLY A 187 10.11 16.86 1.96
N TYR A 188 9.74 16.21 0.85
CA TYR A 188 10.05 14.81 0.59
C TYR A 188 11.47 14.67 0.03
N LYS A 189 12.12 13.55 0.31
CA LYS A 189 13.41 13.17 -0.29
C LYS A 189 13.17 12.20 -1.43
N GLU A 190 13.69 12.52 -2.61
CA GLU A 190 13.59 11.65 -3.78
C GLU A 190 14.45 10.39 -3.60
N VAL A 191 13.90 9.27 -4.04
CA VAL A 191 14.58 7.97 -4.09
C VAL A 191 14.34 7.35 -5.46
N SER A 192 15.40 6.84 -6.08
CA SER A 192 15.32 5.97 -7.26
C SER A 192 15.46 4.51 -6.81
N PRO A 193 14.35 3.80 -6.56
CA PRO A 193 14.38 2.47 -5.95
C PRO A 193 14.50 1.36 -7.00
N PRO A 194 14.94 0.13 -6.58
CA PRO A 194 14.76 -1.07 -7.38
C PRO A 194 13.29 -1.35 -7.68
N LEU A 195 13.01 -1.97 -8.84
CA LEU A 195 11.65 -2.28 -9.28
C LEU A 195 11.23 -3.73 -9.00
N MET A 196 12.13 -4.53 -8.44
CA MET A 196 11.89 -5.92 -8.05
C MET A 196 11.97 -6.06 -6.53
N ALA A 197 10.95 -6.69 -5.95
CA ALA A 197 10.85 -6.92 -4.52
C ALA A 197 10.97 -8.41 -4.18
N SER A 198 11.63 -8.73 -3.07
CA SER A 198 11.65 -10.09 -2.50
C SER A 198 10.31 -10.44 -1.85
N VAL A 199 10.06 -11.75 -1.62
CA VAL A 199 8.90 -12.23 -0.86
C VAL A 199 8.77 -11.52 0.49
N SER A 200 9.88 -11.38 1.22
CA SER A 200 9.88 -10.74 2.54
C SER A 200 9.58 -9.24 2.50
N THR A 201 9.94 -8.57 1.41
CA THR A 201 9.63 -7.16 1.17
C THR A 201 8.15 -6.97 0.84
N MET A 202 7.59 -7.82 -0.04
CA MET A 202 6.16 -7.86 -0.36
C MET A 202 5.30 -8.19 0.87
N PHE A 203 5.79 -9.08 1.73
CA PHE A 203 5.16 -9.40 3.01
C PHE A 203 5.15 -8.19 3.96
N GLY A 204 6.24 -7.44 4.03
CA GLY A 204 6.42 -6.28 4.92
C GLY A 204 5.32 -5.24 4.79
N THR A 205 4.90 -4.93 3.57
CA THR A 205 3.84 -3.96 3.27
C THR A 205 2.44 -4.56 3.13
N GLY A 206 2.31 -5.91 3.25
CA GLY A 206 1.01 -6.59 3.22
C GLY A 206 0.51 -6.98 1.84
N GLN A 207 1.34 -6.94 0.80
CA GLN A 207 1.00 -7.44 -0.53
C GLN A 207 0.87 -8.97 -0.50
N LEU A 208 1.77 -9.65 0.19
CA LEU A 208 1.70 -11.08 0.43
C LEU A 208 1.24 -11.40 1.87
N PRO A 209 0.54 -12.53 2.08
CA PRO A 209 0.08 -13.50 1.07
C PRO A 209 -1.21 -13.10 0.34
N LYS A 210 -1.95 -12.10 0.82
CA LYS A 210 -3.34 -11.80 0.43
C LYS A 210 -3.55 -11.55 -1.07
N PHE A 211 -2.63 -10.81 -1.71
CA PHE A 211 -2.77 -10.33 -3.10
C PHE A 211 -1.79 -11.01 -4.05
N GLU A 212 -1.37 -12.24 -3.77
CA GLU A 212 -0.39 -12.96 -4.59
C GLU A 212 -0.82 -13.10 -6.05
N ASN A 213 -2.10 -13.37 -6.29
CA ASN A 213 -2.66 -13.52 -7.64
C ASN A 213 -2.63 -12.21 -8.47
N ASP A 214 -2.49 -11.08 -7.81
CA ASP A 214 -2.46 -9.75 -8.45
C ASP A 214 -1.04 -9.30 -8.81
N GLN A 215 -0.01 -10.04 -8.37
CA GLN A 215 1.38 -9.68 -8.54
C GLN A 215 2.01 -10.34 -9.77
N PHE A 216 2.87 -9.61 -10.49
CA PHE A 216 3.75 -10.18 -11.48
C PHE A 216 4.98 -10.80 -10.81
N GLU A 217 5.03 -12.11 -10.79
CA GLU A 217 6.17 -12.87 -10.30
C GLU A 217 7.23 -13.05 -11.39
N ILE A 218 8.50 -12.90 -11.01
CA ILE A 218 9.66 -13.14 -11.87
C ILE A 218 10.44 -14.30 -11.30
N LYS A 219 10.71 -15.31 -12.12
CA LYS A 219 11.66 -16.39 -11.83
C LYS A 219 12.96 -16.07 -12.56
N LEU A 220 14.04 -15.91 -11.82
CA LEU A 220 15.37 -15.72 -12.38
C LEU A 220 15.99 -17.08 -12.76
N ASP A 221 15.91 -18.05 -11.85
CA ASP A 221 16.35 -19.44 -12.01
C ASP A 221 15.40 -20.36 -11.24
N GLU A 222 15.44 -21.69 -11.51
CA GLU A 222 14.57 -22.67 -10.84
C GLU A 222 14.72 -22.67 -9.30
N ASP A 223 15.96 -22.49 -8.82
CA ASP A 223 16.32 -22.49 -7.39
C ASP A 223 16.40 -21.09 -6.77
N SER A 224 16.13 -20.01 -7.52
CA SER A 224 16.22 -18.64 -7.01
C SER A 224 15.05 -18.26 -6.11
N GLU A 225 15.31 -17.37 -5.15
CA GLU A 225 14.25 -16.73 -4.37
C GLU A 225 13.27 -15.99 -5.31
N ARG A 226 11.98 -16.23 -5.10
CA ARG A 226 10.90 -15.54 -5.84
C ARG A 226 11.05 -14.02 -5.76
N LYS A 227 10.94 -13.34 -6.89
CA LYS A 227 10.92 -11.88 -7.00
C LYS A 227 9.61 -11.44 -7.64
N PHE A 228 9.21 -10.21 -7.36
CA PHE A 228 7.98 -9.62 -7.88
C PHE A 228 8.28 -8.24 -8.45
N LEU A 229 7.67 -7.89 -9.58
CA LEU A 229 7.61 -6.50 -10.01
C LEU A 229 6.75 -5.71 -9.01
N ILE A 230 7.19 -4.52 -8.64
CA ILE A 230 6.49 -3.71 -7.64
C ILE A 230 5.12 -3.23 -8.16
N PRO A 231 4.03 -3.43 -7.40
CA PRO A 231 2.70 -2.87 -7.75
C PRO A 231 2.60 -1.38 -7.38
N THR A 232 3.54 -0.87 -6.62
CA THR A 232 3.68 0.50 -6.12
C THR A 232 5.08 0.67 -5.52
N ALA A 233 5.64 1.87 -5.59
CA ALA A 233 6.91 2.18 -4.94
C ALA A 233 6.82 2.10 -3.39
N GLU A 234 5.62 2.18 -2.82
CA GLU A 234 5.38 1.94 -1.39
C GLU A 234 6.14 0.71 -0.89
N VAL A 235 6.07 -0.39 -1.66
CA VAL A 235 6.67 -1.67 -1.27
C VAL A 235 8.16 -1.54 -0.96
N ILE A 236 8.89 -0.82 -1.79
CA ILE A 236 10.34 -0.64 -1.61
C ILE A 236 10.65 0.48 -0.62
N LEU A 237 9.99 1.64 -0.76
CA LEU A 237 10.27 2.80 0.06
C LEU A 237 9.99 2.54 1.55
N THR A 238 8.87 1.90 1.87
CA THR A 238 8.52 1.58 3.26
C THR A 238 9.50 0.57 3.87
N ASN A 239 9.97 -0.40 3.07
CA ASN A 239 10.95 -1.40 3.51
C ASN A 239 12.38 -0.84 3.67
N MET A 240 12.64 0.44 3.38
CA MET A 240 13.91 1.09 3.76
C MET A 240 14.13 1.09 5.28
N ALA A 241 13.06 0.99 6.09
CA ALA A 241 13.16 0.85 7.54
C ALA A 241 13.15 -0.61 8.03
N LYS A 242 13.09 -1.61 7.13
CA LYS A 242 13.01 -3.03 7.49
C LYS A 242 14.17 -3.46 8.37
N GLU A 243 13.82 -4.13 9.50
CA GLU A 243 14.77 -4.68 10.50
C GLU A 243 15.70 -3.63 11.14
N GLN A 244 15.35 -2.34 11.04
CA GLN A 244 16.12 -1.24 11.63
C GLN A 244 15.50 -0.75 12.94
N ILE A 245 16.34 -0.09 13.74
CA ILE A 245 15.95 0.69 14.90
C ILE A 245 16.45 2.12 14.67
N LEU A 246 15.55 2.99 14.22
CA LEU A 246 15.85 4.40 13.95
C LEU A 246 15.89 5.20 15.25
N ASN A 247 16.47 6.41 15.21
CA ASN A 247 16.35 7.35 16.31
C ASN A 247 15.11 8.22 16.09
N GLN A 248 14.45 8.64 17.18
CA GLN A 248 13.29 9.53 17.10
C GLN A 248 13.61 10.87 16.39
N LYS A 249 14.83 11.38 16.53
CA LYS A 249 15.29 12.61 15.87
C LYS A 249 15.34 12.52 14.34
N ASP A 250 15.42 11.30 13.79
CA ASP A 250 15.48 11.06 12.35
C ASP A 250 14.08 10.95 11.72
N LEU A 251 13.03 11.09 12.55
CA LEU A 251 11.64 11.08 12.14
C LEU A 251 11.06 12.52 12.07
N PRO A 252 10.15 12.81 11.16
CA PRO A 252 9.60 11.94 10.11
C PRO A 252 10.59 11.72 8.95
N MET A 253 10.66 10.50 8.41
CA MET A 253 11.33 10.20 7.16
C MET A 253 10.28 10.25 6.04
N ARG A 254 10.38 11.21 5.14
CA ARG A 254 9.46 11.42 4.01
C ARG A 254 10.18 11.15 2.70
N LEU A 255 9.67 10.19 1.93
CA LEU A 255 10.28 9.68 0.72
C LEU A 255 9.32 9.80 -0.46
N VAL A 256 9.84 10.15 -1.63
CA VAL A 256 9.08 10.21 -2.88
C VAL A 256 9.84 9.46 -3.97
N ALA A 257 9.11 8.75 -4.81
CA ALA A 257 9.64 8.12 -6.01
C ALA A 257 8.63 8.15 -7.14
N SER A 258 9.10 8.37 -8.36
CA SER A 258 8.32 8.11 -9.57
C SER A 258 8.77 6.80 -10.16
N THR A 259 7.88 5.81 -10.24
CA THR A 259 8.21 4.49 -10.75
C THR A 259 7.11 3.95 -11.67
N PRO A 260 7.45 3.06 -12.62
CA PRO A 260 6.48 2.14 -13.16
C PRO A 260 5.95 1.24 -12.03
N CYS A 261 4.67 0.90 -12.13
CA CYS A 261 3.96 0.02 -11.22
C CYS A 261 3.27 -1.07 -12.05
N PHE A 262 3.24 -2.29 -11.52
CA PHE A 262 2.78 -3.46 -12.28
C PHE A 262 1.69 -4.20 -11.52
N ARG A 263 0.49 -4.34 -12.12
CA ARG A 263 -0.67 -5.03 -11.53
C ARG A 263 -1.34 -5.94 -12.54
N LYS A 264 -1.63 -7.18 -12.15
CA LYS A 264 -2.38 -8.11 -13.01
C LYS A 264 -3.86 -7.74 -13.15
N GLU A 265 -4.38 -6.88 -12.25
CA GLU A 265 -5.78 -6.46 -12.24
C GLU A 265 -6.76 -7.66 -12.23
N ALA A 266 -6.43 -8.73 -11.50
CA ALA A 266 -7.12 -10.02 -11.52
C ALA A 266 -8.62 -9.93 -11.14
N GLY A 267 -9.02 -8.94 -10.35
CA GLY A 267 -10.41 -8.73 -9.93
C GLY A 267 -11.23 -7.78 -10.81
N SER A 268 -10.66 -7.26 -11.91
CA SER A 268 -11.26 -6.18 -12.71
C SER A 268 -11.76 -6.62 -14.09
N TYR A 269 -12.12 -7.89 -14.25
CA TYR A 269 -12.63 -8.39 -15.51
C TYR A 269 -13.90 -7.62 -15.95
N GLY A 270 -13.88 -7.12 -17.20
CA GLY A 270 -15.00 -6.33 -17.76
C GLY A 270 -15.12 -4.88 -17.28
N LYS A 271 -14.29 -4.44 -16.32
CA LYS A 271 -14.29 -3.04 -15.85
C LYS A 271 -13.24 -2.23 -16.60
N ASP A 272 -13.61 -1.00 -17.01
CA ASP A 272 -12.71 -0.04 -17.65
C ASP A 272 -11.85 -0.67 -18.77
N THR A 273 -12.50 -1.36 -19.71
CA THR A 273 -11.81 -2.12 -20.77
C THR A 273 -11.23 -1.23 -21.88
N LYS A 274 -11.70 0.02 -21.98
CA LYS A 274 -11.19 1.03 -22.92
C LYS A 274 -10.39 2.10 -22.18
N GLY A 275 -9.38 2.65 -22.87
CA GLY A 275 -8.58 3.75 -22.36
C GLY A 275 -7.53 3.33 -21.33
N MET A 276 -7.06 4.30 -20.54
CA MET A 276 -5.90 4.21 -19.66
C MET A 276 -6.25 4.14 -18.15
N ILE A 277 -7.52 4.00 -17.76
CA ILE A 277 -7.94 4.00 -16.36
C ILE A 277 -7.37 2.80 -15.60
N ARG A 278 -7.35 1.62 -16.25
CA ARG A 278 -6.79 0.37 -15.69
C ARG A 278 -5.79 -0.25 -16.66
N GLN A 279 -4.54 -0.29 -16.22
CA GLN A 279 -3.42 -0.78 -16.99
C GLN A 279 -2.61 -1.80 -16.19
N HIS A 280 -2.00 -2.78 -16.87
CA HIS A 280 -1.06 -3.71 -16.25
C HIS A 280 0.25 -3.02 -15.86
N GLN A 281 0.63 -1.98 -16.58
CA GLN A 281 1.79 -1.13 -16.32
C GLN A 281 1.35 0.34 -16.36
N PHE A 282 1.67 1.10 -15.31
CA PHE A 282 1.41 2.53 -15.23
C PHE A 282 2.48 3.21 -14.40
N TYR A 283 2.61 4.54 -14.52
CA TYR A 283 3.55 5.32 -13.73
C TYR A 283 2.83 6.03 -12.58
N LYS A 284 3.50 6.09 -11.44
CA LYS A 284 2.98 6.74 -10.24
C LYS A 284 4.09 7.45 -9.46
N VAL A 285 3.83 8.69 -9.06
CA VAL A 285 4.59 9.36 -8.02
C VAL A 285 4.04 8.88 -6.68
N GLU A 286 4.87 8.22 -5.90
CA GLU A 286 4.49 7.64 -4.60
C GLU A 286 5.14 8.40 -3.47
N LEU A 287 4.34 8.73 -2.47
CA LEU A 287 4.73 9.34 -1.21
C LEU A 287 4.73 8.29 -0.10
N VAL A 288 5.79 8.20 0.66
CA VAL A 288 5.87 7.36 1.86
C VAL A 288 6.36 8.21 3.03
N SER A 289 5.70 8.07 4.17
CA SER A 289 6.16 8.67 5.42
C SER A 289 6.34 7.61 6.49
N ILE A 290 7.49 7.64 7.16
CA ILE A 290 7.83 6.78 8.29
C ILE A 290 7.95 7.71 9.49
N VAL A 291 7.12 7.49 10.51
CA VAL A 291 6.89 8.47 11.58
C VAL A 291 6.83 7.81 12.97
N ASP A 292 6.83 8.63 14.02
CA ASP A 292 6.33 8.21 15.33
C ASP A 292 4.82 7.90 15.19
N PRO A 293 4.32 6.72 15.62
CA PRO A 293 2.92 6.34 15.46
C PRO A 293 1.90 7.33 16.03
N ILE A 294 2.31 8.14 16.99
CA ILE A 294 1.42 9.16 17.59
C ILE A 294 1.07 10.30 16.63
N THR A 295 1.88 10.48 15.58
CA THR A 295 1.72 11.55 14.56
C THR A 295 1.12 11.03 13.25
N CYS A 296 0.70 9.75 13.17
CA CYS A 296 0.22 9.17 11.92
C CYS A 296 -0.98 9.93 11.32
N LEU A 297 -1.91 10.41 12.15
CA LEU A 297 -3.11 11.09 11.63
C LEU A 297 -2.78 12.50 11.11
N ASP A 298 -1.95 13.24 11.82
CA ASP A 298 -1.49 14.56 11.37
C ASP A 298 -0.69 14.44 10.07
N GLU A 299 0.14 13.39 9.96
CA GLU A 299 0.90 13.14 8.75
C GLU A 299 0.02 12.63 7.59
N LEU A 300 -1.08 11.90 7.86
CA LEU A 300 -2.05 11.50 6.86
C LEU A 300 -2.75 12.72 6.25
N ASP A 301 -3.19 13.66 7.08
CA ASP A 301 -3.80 14.90 6.63
C ASP A 301 -2.79 15.74 5.81
N ARG A 302 -1.54 15.84 6.29
CA ARG A 302 -0.47 16.53 5.57
C ARG A 302 -0.20 15.90 4.21
N MET A 303 -0.04 14.58 4.14
CA MET A 303 0.21 13.84 2.90
C MET A 303 -0.94 14.02 1.90
N THR A 304 -2.18 13.93 2.37
CA THR A 304 -3.35 14.15 1.54
C THR A 304 -3.39 15.57 0.98
N ASN A 305 -3.03 16.58 1.79
CA ASN A 305 -2.93 17.96 1.34
C ASN A 305 -1.80 18.17 0.31
N CYS A 306 -0.68 17.46 0.43
CA CYS A 306 0.37 17.47 -0.60
C CYS A 306 -0.15 16.94 -1.95
N ALA A 307 -0.96 15.88 -1.94
CA ALA A 307 -1.55 15.32 -3.15
C ALA A 307 -2.63 16.24 -3.76
N THR A 308 -3.54 16.81 -2.93
CA THR A 308 -4.57 17.74 -3.43
C THR A 308 -3.97 19.02 -3.99
N LYS A 309 -2.85 19.50 -3.43
CA LYS A 309 -2.14 20.69 -3.94
C LYS A 309 -1.70 20.53 -5.40
N ILE A 310 -1.33 19.34 -5.85
CA ILE A 310 -1.03 19.09 -7.27
C ILE A 310 -2.26 19.35 -8.15
N LEU A 311 -3.45 18.92 -7.71
CA LEU A 311 -4.70 19.15 -8.45
C LEU A 311 -5.12 20.64 -8.44
N ASP A 312 -4.90 21.33 -7.31
CA ASP A 312 -5.12 22.77 -7.21
C ASP A 312 -4.23 23.55 -8.20
N ASP A 313 -2.95 23.22 -8.26
CA ASP A 313 -1.98 23.85 -9.16
C ASP A 313 -2.31 23.54 -10.64
N LEU A 314 -2.79 22.32 -10.93
CA LEU A 314 -3.29 21.93 -12.25
C LEU A 314 -4.69 22.49 -12.54
N LYS A 315 -5.34 23.17 -11.60
CA LYS A 315 -6.72 23.70 -11.70
C LYS A 315 -7.73 22.62 -12.10
N LEU A 316 -7.55 21.37 -11.65
CA LEU A 316 -8.45 20.25 -11.91
C LEU A 316 -9.48 20.12 -10.79
N PRO A 317 -10.78 19.96 -11.10
CA PRO A 317 -11.80 19.76 -10.08
C PRO A 317 -11.72 18.37 -9.48
N TYR A 318 -11.79 18.29 -8.14
CA TYR A 318 -11.69 17.04 -7.41
C TYR A 318 -12.58 17.01 -6.17
N ARG A 319 -12.76 15.82 -5.61
CA ARG A 319 -13.32 15.63 -4.27
C ARG A 319 -12.42 14.73 -3.42
N LYS A 320 -12.47 14.92 -2.10
CA LYS A 320 -11.86 14.05 -1.11
C LYS A 320 -12.94 13.24 -0.41
N ILE A 321 -12.71 11.93 -0.29
CA ILE A 321 -13.60 11.01 0.40
C ILE A 321 -12.80 10.23 1.46
N VAL A 322 -13.47 9.81 2.55
CA VAL A 322 -12.92 8.81 3.47
C VAL A 322 -13.52 7.45 3.12
N LEU A 323 -12.66 6.47 2.94
CA LEU A 323 -13.09 5.11 2.61
C LEU A 323 -13.76 4.43 3.79
N SER A 324 -14.73 3.59 3.50
CA SER A 324 -15.38 2.71 4.48
C SER A 324 -14.47 1.56 4.87
N THR A 325 -14.79 0.91 5.98
CA THR A 325 -13.99 -0.21 6.52
C THR A 325 -13.84 -1.39 5.55
N GLY A 326 -14.80 -1.66 4.68
CA GLY A 326 -14.74 -2.75 3.70
C GLY A 326 -14.01 -2.38 2.41
N ASP A 327 -13.93 -1.07 2.09
CA ASP A 327 -13.29 -0.56 0.87
C ASP A 327 -11.80 -0.24 1.08
N MET A 328 -11.38 0.06 2.32
CA MET A 328 -9.98 0.33 2.64
C MET A 328 -9.04 -0.83 2.31
N GLY A 329 -7.82 -0.51 1.89
CA GLY A 329 -6.73 -1.45 1.67
C GLY A 329 -6.40 -2.31 2.91
N PHE A 330 -5.78 -3.47 2.67
CA PHE A 330 -5.48 -4.48 3.69
C PHE A 330 -4.67 -3.95 4.88
N SER A 331 -3.65 -3.15 4.60
CA SER A 331 -2.72 -2.62 5.62
C SER A 331 -3.21 -1.32 6.27
N ALA A 332 -4.24 -0.68 5.71
CA ALA A 332 -4.71 0.62 6.17
C ALA A 332 -5.55 0.54 7.45
N GLU A 333 -5.37 1.53 8.32
CA GLU A 333 -6.26 1.81 9.45
C GLU A 333 -7.22 2.98 9.17
N LYS A 334 -6.86 3.86 8.23
CA LYS A 334 -7.68 4.95 7.68
C LYS A 334 -7.14 5.36 6.32
N THR A 335 -8.03 5.61 5.36
CA THR A 335 -7.69 6.01 4.00
C THR A 335 -8.54 7.19 3.55
N PHE A 336 -7.90 8.16 2.92
CA PHE A 336 -8.55 9.18 2.12
C PHE A 336 -8.25 8.93 0.65
N ASP A 337 -9.30 8.86 -0.17
CA ASP A 337 -9.16 8.90 -1.62
C ASP A 337 -9.45 10.32 -2.14
N ILE A 338 -8.72 10.66 -3.17
CA ILE A 338 -8.91 11.88 -3.95
C ILE A 338 -9.39 11.42 -5.32
N GLU A 339 -10.54 11.96 -5.73
CA GLU A 339 -11.14 11.63 -7.02
C GLU A 339 -11.23 12.88 -7.88
N VAL A 340 -10.78 12.82 -9.12
CA VAL A 340 -10.80 13.90 -10.10
C VAL A 340 -12.02 13.79 -11.00
N TRP A 341 -12.59 14.91 -11.39
CA TRP A 341 -13.71 14.96 -12.32
C TRP A 341 -13.30 14.59 -13.74
N LEU A 342 -14.04 13.70 -14.36
CA LEU A 342 -13.89 13.35 -15.77
C LEU A 342 -15.15 13.79 -16.55
N PRO A 343 -15.04 14.80 -17.42
CA PRO A 343 -16.16 15.33 -18.19
C PRO A 343 -16.88 14.31 -19.08
N SER A 344 -16.14 13.40 -19.72
CA SER A 344 -16.73 12.40 -20.63
C SER A 344 -17.65 11.41 -19.90
N GLU A 345 -17.32 11.11 -18.63
CA GLU A 345 -18.08 10.18 -17.78
C GLU A 345 -19.07 10.92 -16.86
N SER A 346 -18.98 12.24 -16.78
CA SER A 346 -19.76 13.08 -15.84
C SER A 346 -19.70 12.58 -14.40
N ARG A 347 -18.51 12.11 -13.96
CA ARG A 347 -18.29 11.61 -12.59
C ARG A 347 -16.85 11.81 -12.12
N TYR A 348 -16.68 11.64 -10.82
CA TYR A 348 -15.37 11.61 -10.19
C TYR A 348 -14.73 10.21 -10.29
N ARG A 349 -13.41 10.17 -10.52
CA ARG A 349 -12.62 8.94 -10.60
C ARG A 349 -11.39 9.06 -9.70
N GLU A 350 -11.07 8.01 -8.98
CA GLU A 350 -9.90 7.94 -8.12
C GLU A 350 -8.61 8.28 -8.87
N ILE A 351 -7.83 9.22 -8.33
CA ILE A 351 -6.52 9.63 -8.85
C ILE A 351 -5.41 9.47 -7.81
N SER A 352 -5.77 9.45 -6.54
CA SER A 352 -4.86 9.22 -5.42
C SER A 352 -5.59 8.53 -4.28
N SER A 353 -4.84 7.69 -3.55
CA SER A 353 -5.27 7.09 -2.29
C SER A 353 -4.15 7.31 -1.27
N CYS A 354 -4.48 7.91 -0.13
CA CYS A 354 -3.55 8.19 0.97
C CYS A 354 -3.97 7.43 2.21
N SER A 355 -3.08 6.58 2.75
CA SER A 355 -3.39 5.67 3.84
C SER A 355 -2.44 5.79 5.02
N SER A 356 -2.98 5.82 6.24
CA SER A 356 -2.24 5.47 7.44
C SER A 356 -2.33 3.97 7.68
N CYS A 357 -1.19 3.33 7.85
CA CYS A 357 -1.09 1.93 8.23
C CYS A 357 -0.81 1.76 9.74
N GLY A 358 -0.66 2.86 10.48
CA GLY A 358 -0.25 2.83 11.88
C GLY A 358 1.02 1.99 12.05
N THR A 359 1.02 1.07 13.00
CA THR A 359 2.17 0.18 13.25
C THR A 359 2.10 -1.17 12.53
N PHE A 360 1.11 -1.38 11.66
CA PHE A 360 0.85 -2.69 11.05
C PHE A 360 2.03 -3.17 10.20
N GLN A 361 2.47 -2.38 9.25
CA GLN A 361 3.59 -2.72 8.36
C GLN A 361 4.91 -2.78 9.15
N ALA A 362 5.14 -1.86 10.07
CA ALA A 362 6.33 -1.85 10.91
C ALA A 362 6.49 -3.13 11.76
N LYS A 363 5.40 -3.72 12.24
CA LYS A 363 5.43 -5.01 12.93
C LYS A 363 5.84 -6.15 12.01
N ARG A 364 5.34 -6.16 10.76
CA ARG A 364 5.68 -7.17 9.74
C ARG A 364 7.15 -7.06 9.31
N MET A 365 7.65 -5.82 9.18
CA MET A 365 9.05 -5.51 8.81
C MET A 365 10.02 -5.51 9.98
N LYS A 366 9.55 -5.63 11.24
CA LYS A 366 10.34 -5.44 12.47
C LYS A 366 11.02 -4.06 12.53
N ALA A 367 10.39 -3.04 11.94
CA ALA A 367 10.88 -1.67 11.91
C ALA A 367 10.52 -0.93 13.21
N ARG A 368 11.51 -0.37 13.88
CA ARG A 368 11.37 0.20 15.24
C ARG A 368 12.12 1.52 15.34
N PHE A 369 11.88 2.27 16.40
CA PHE A 369 12.67 3.44 16.77
C PHE A 369 12.90 3.50 18.27
N LYS A 370 13.94 4.20 18.69
CA LYS A 370 14.19 4.57 20.09
C LYS A 370 13.68 5.97 20.33
N ASN A 371 12.80 6.12 21.32
CA ASN A 371 12.32 7.43 21.74
C ASN A 371 13.33 8.13 22.67
N SER A 372 13.04 9.38 23.08
CA SER A 372 13.87 10.19 23.97
C SER A 372 14.12 9.54 25.35
N LYS A 373 13.28 8.58 25.75
CA LYS A 373 13.43 7.79 26.99
C LYS A 373 14.19 6.48 26.76
N ASN A 374 14.82 6.30 25.60
CA ASN A 374 15.52 5.08 25.19
C ASN A 374 14.61 3.81 25.11
N GLU A 375 13.27 4.01 25.05
CA GLU A 375 12.32 2.91 24.86
C GLU A 375 12.20 2.57 23.37
N THR A 376 12.16 1.28 23.06
CA THR A 376 11.98 0.80 21.68
C THR A 376 10.50 0.62 21.36
N ASN A 377 10.04 1.30 20.32
CA ASN A 377 8.67 1.26 19.84
C ASN A 377 8.63 0.92 18.33
N PHE A 378 7.49 0.40 17.82
CA PHE A 378 7.30 0.24 16.39
C PHE A 378 7.06 1.59 15.72
N LEU A 379 7.54 1.73 14.49
CA LEU A 379 7.29 2.90 13.64
C LEU A 379 5.83 2.96 13.16
N GLY A 380 5.36 4.14 12.84
CA GLY A 380 4.17 4.37 12.02
C GLY A 380 4.56 4.48 10.55
N THR A 381 3.71 3.97 9.65
CA THR A 381 3.93 4.05 8.20
C THR A 381 2.71 4.60 7.49
N LEU A 382 2.95 5.41 6.48
CA LEU A 382 1.92 5.97 5.61
C LEU A 382 2.39 5.89 4.17
N ASN A 383 1.44 5.74 3.26
CA ASN A 383 1.67 5.80 1.83
C ASN A 383 0.57 6.61 1.14
N GLY A 384 0.89 7.18 -0.01
CA GLY A 384 -0.08 7.89 -0.82
C GLY A 384 0.42 8.20 -2.21
N SER A 385 -0.47 8.27 -3.18
CA SER A 385 -0.11 8.68 -4.53
C SER A 385 0.00 10.21 -4.61
N GLY A 386 1.07 10.68 -5.14
CA GLY A 386 1.31 12.11 -5.29
C GLY A 386 1.38 12.66 -6.72
N LEU A 387 0.77 12.12 -7.75
CA LEU A 387 -0.40 11.34 -8.06
C LEU A 387 -0.08 10.15 -9.01
N ALA A 388 -1.14 9.45 -9.49
CA ALA A 388 -1.06 8.51 -10.62
C ALA A 388 -0.91 9.29 -11.93
N ILE A 389 0.21 9.12 -12.64
CA ILE A 389 0.58 9.95 -13.79
C ILE A 389 -0.40 9.75 -14.95
N GLY A 390 -0.71 8.51 -15.32
CA GLY A 390 -1.64 8.22 -16.41
C GLY A 390 -3.05 8.77 -16.14
N ARG A 391 -3.56 8.65 -14.89
CA ARG A 391 -4.87 9.23 -14.53
C ARG A 391 -4.85 10.76 -14.50
N THR A 392 -3.73 11.37 -14.15
CA THR A 392 -3.54 12.83 -14.26
C THR A 392 -3.54 13.28 -15.72
N LEU A 393 -2.88 12.52 -16.59
CA LEU A 393 -2.93 12.78 -18.04
C LEU A 393 -4.37 12.67 -18.57
N ILE A 394 -5.12 11.64 -18.19
CA ILE A 394 -6.55 11.51 -18.53
C ILE A 394 -7.33 12.76 -18.10
N ALA A 395 -7.15 13.17 -16.86
CA ALA A 395 -7.87 14.34 -16.32
C ALA A 395 -7.52 15.63 -17.07
N ILE A 396 -6.25 15.82 -17.45
CA ILE A 396 -5.82 16.97 -18.26
C ILE A 396 -6.46 16.90 -19.65
N LEU A 397 -6.36 15.77 -20.33
CA LEU A 397 -6.96 15.63 -21.67
C LEU A 397 -8.45 15.97 -21.65
N GLU A 398 -9.20 15.45 -20.68
CA GLU A 398 -10.66 15.63 -20.66
C GLU A 398 -11.09 17.01 -20.16
N ASN A 399 -10.40 17.59 -19.15
CA ASN A 399 -10.78 18.92 -18.61
C ASN A 399 -10.25 20.09 -19.42
N TYR A 400 -9.20 19.91 -20.22
CA TYR A 400 -8.54 20.96 -21.00
C TYR A 400 -8.73 20.80 -22.51
N GLN A 401 -9.69 19.93 -22.94
CA GLN A 401 -10.03 19.76 -24.34
C GLN A 401 -10.72 20.98 -24.92
N ASN A 402 -10.46 21.25 -26.19
CA ASN A 402 -11.14 22.27 -26.97
C ASN A 402 -12.05 21.63 -28.03
N GLU A 403 -12.98 22.42 -28.60
CA GLU A 403 -13.93 21.95 -29.60
C GLU A 403 -13.23 21.38 -30.85
N ASP A 404 -12.10 21.98 -31.24
CA ASP A 404 -11.26 21.55 -32.36
C ASP A 404 -10.48 20.25 -32.11
N GLY A 405 -10.61 19.67 -30.91
CA GLY A 405 -9.91 18.45 -30.50
C GLY A 405 -8.48 18.68 -29.98
N SER A 406 -8.02 19.90 -29.96
CA SER A 406 -6.74 20.26 -29.34
C SER A 406 -6.85 20.27 -27.81
N ILE A 407 -5.71 20.23 -27.12
CA ILE A 407 -5.60 20.22 -25.66
C ILE A 407 -4.82 21.43 -25.20
N THR A 408 -5.42 22.28 -24.39
CA THR A 408 -4.72 23.36 -23.72
C THR A 408 -3.80 22.80 -22.63
N ILE A 409 -2.55 23.23 -22.59
CA ILE A 409 -1.60 22.78 -21.57
C ILE A 409 -1.78 23.63 -20.30
N PRO A 410 -2.00 23.01 -19.11
CA PRO A 410 -2.03 23.74 -17.84
C PRO A 410 -0.80 24.63 -17.66
N GLU A 411 -0.99 25.84 -17.17
CA GLU A 411 0.07 26.86 -17.05
C GLU A 411 1.30 26.34 -16.32
N VAL A 412 1.12 25.59 -15.23
CA VAL A 412 2.20 25.05 -14.40
C VAL A 412 3.06 24.02 -15.14
N LEU A 413 2.55 23.41 -16.22
CA LEU A 413 3.27 22.42 -17.02
C LEU A 413 4.01 23.05 -18.20
N ARG A 414 3.67 24.27 -18.63
CA ARG A 414 4.28 24.91 -19.80
C ARG A 414 5.81 25.05 -19.70
N PRO A 415 6.40 25.41 -18.55
CA PRO A 415 7.86 25.44 -18.41
C PRO A 415 8.53 24.10 -18.73
N TYR A 416 7.87 22.97 -18.40
CA TYR A 416 8.37 21.63 -18.69
C TYR A 416 8.10 21.18 -20.15
N MET A 417 7.36 21.98 -20.92
CA MET A 417 6.95 21.74 -22.31
C MET A 417 7.51 22.79 -23.28
N ASN A 418 8.65 23.41 -22.97
CA ASN A 418 9.25 24.50 -23.76
C ASN A 418 8.29 25.67 -24.00
N ASN A 419 7.46 25.98 -23.01
CA ASN A 419 6.41 27.01 -23.05
C ASN A 419 5.34 26.78 -24.12
N LEU A 420 5.16 25.56 -24.59
CA LEU A 420 4.02 25.19 -25.43
C LEU A 420 2.72 25.38 -24.65
N ASP A 421 1.75 26.03 -25.26
CA ASP A 421 0.45 26.33 -24.62
C ASP A 421 -0.69 25.38 -25.06
N LYS A 422 -0.50 24.68 -26.19
CA LYS A 422 -1.53 23.83 -26.80
C LYS A 422 -0.92 22.62 -27.53
N ILE A 423 -1.60 21.49 -27.45
CA ILE A 423 -1.29 20.29 -28.24
C ILE A 423 -2.34 20.16 -29.35
N THR A 424 -1.89 20.03 -30.59
CA THR A 424 -2.73 19.85 -31.79
C THR A 424 -2.36 18.58 -32.51
N SER A 425 -3.26 18.06 -33.35
CA SER A 425 -2.87 17.08 -34.39
C SER A 425 -1.88 17.74 -35.36
N ASN A 426 -0.83 17.03 -35.73
CA ASN A 426 0.11 17.45 -36.77
C ASN A 426 -0.57 17.50 -38.13
#